data_8c908f0e49292c6df7c0cee2cba469fd
#
_entry.id   8c908f0e49292c6df7c0cee2cba469fd
#
_cell.length_a   1.000
_cell.length_b   1.000
_cell.length_c   1.000
_cell.angle_alpha   90.00
_cell.angle_beta   90.00
_cell.angle_gamma   90.00
#
_symmetry.space_group_name_H-M   'P 1'
#
loop_
_entity.id
_entity.type
_entity.pdbx_description
1 polymer ?
#
loop_
_entity_poly.entity_id
_entity_poly.type
_entity_poly.pdbx_seq_one_letter_code
_entity_poly.pdbx_strand_id
1 'polypeptide(L)'
;TKGIQLTNLNFNALGKQIIATNPMFRPGDKMLAVMPMFHGFGLGVSIHSMLVNGGCCILVPRFTPDSYAKLLLKYRCNLIAGVPTLYEALLRLPKMKNADLSCLKGVYSGGDSLSVELKKRFDQFLFDHHATIQVREGYGLTECVTASCLTPYHISREGSIGIPFPDTYYKIVEHGTQKEVPYGTEGEICLSGPTVMMGYLHHPEETAQTLQTHEDGLTWVHTGDLGYMDPDGFVYFRQRLKRMIVTSGYNVYPSQMENIFDAHELVQMSCVIGVPDKLKMQKVKAFVMLKPGVPANEETKAVLMTYIRKNVAKYALPYDIEFRSELPKTLVGKVAYRVLEEEELKKLSETAQEQ
;
A
#
# COMPACT_ATOMS: atom_id res chain seq x y z
N THR A 1 1.55 10.41 16.80
CA THR A 1 0.60 10.75 15.71
C THR A 1 0.61 12.25 15.54
N LYS A 2 0.82 12.75 14.31
CA LYS A 2 0.83 14.18 14.00
C LYS A 2 -0.56 14.60 13.49
N GLY A 3 -1.03 15.78 13.89
CA GLY A 3 -2.21 16.40 13.29
C GLY A 3 -1.86 17.01 11.93
N ILE A 4 -2.53 16.59 10.86
CA ILE A 4 -2.31 17.10 9.51
C ILE A 4 -3.38 18.11 9.18
N GLN A 5 -2.98 19.33 8.81
CA GLN A 5 -3.89 20.42 8.48
C GLN A 5 -4.25 20.39 6.99
N LEU A 6 -5.50 20.05 6.71
CA LEU A 6 -6.03 19.96 5.35
C LEU A 6 -7.14 21.00 5.15
N THR A 7 -7.23 21.56 3.96
CA THR A 7 -8.23 22.53 3.57
C THR A 7 -9.39 21.87 2.81
N ASN A 8 -10.50 22.60 2.67
CA ASN A 8 -11.59 22.20 1.78
C ASN A 8 -11.12 22.07 0.33
N LEU A 9 -10.15 22.90 -0.11
CA LEU A 9 -9.55 22.78 -1.44
C LEU A 9 -8.88 21.43 -1.64
N ASN A 10 -8.10 20.96 -0.65
CA ASN A 10 -7.41 19.69 -0.75
C ASN A 10 -8.38 18.52 -0.97
N PHE A 11 -9.48 18.47 -0.19
CA PHE A 11 -10.51 17.44 -0.33
C PHE A 11 -11.27 17.55 -1.64
N ASN A 12 -11.65 18.76 -2.06
CA ASN A 12 -12.40 18.98 -3.30
C ASN A 12 -11.55 18.65 -4.53
N ALA A 13 -10.27 19.02 -4.52
CA ALA A 13 -9.33 18.66 -5.57
C ALA A 13 -9.21 17.14 -5.71
N LEU A 14 -8.96 16.42 -4.59
CA LEU A 14 -8.92 14.96 -4.60
C LEU A 14 -10.21 14.37 -5.18
N GLY A 15 -11.37 14.85 -4.75
CA GLY A 15 -12.66 14.37 -5.22
C GLY A 15 -12.82 14.49 -6.74
N LYS A 16 -12.39 15.61 -7.32
CA LYS A 16 -12.41 15.83 -8.78
C LYS A 16 -11.37 14.99 -9.51
N GLN A 17 -10.15 14.88 -8.97
CA GLN A 17 -9.05 14.11 -9.55
C GLN A 17 -9.41 12.62 -9.67
N ILE A 18 -9.94 12.01 -8.61
CA ILE A 18 -10.32 10.58 -8.63
C ILE A 18 -11.36 10.30 -9.71
N ILE A 19 -12.40 11.10 -9.79
CA ILE A 19 -13.48 10.89 -10.77
C ILE A 19 -12.99 11.20 -12.20
N ALA A 20 -12.15 12.20 -12.38
CA ALA A 20 -11.55 12.50 -13.68
C ALA A 20 -10.74 11.32 -14.25
N THR A 21 -10.19 10.47 -13.38
CA THR A 21 -9.45 9.26 -13.80
C THR A 21 -10.35 8.04 -14.03
N ASN A 22 -11.67 8.14 -13.82
CA ASN A 22 -12.61 7.04 -14.06
C ASN A 22 -13.67 7.43 -15.10
N PRO A 23 -13.45 7.13 -16.39
CA PRO A 23 -14.35 7.50 -17.47
C PRO A 23 -15.73 6.80 -17.41
N MET A 24 -15.84 5.74 -16.63
CA MET A 24 -17.09 4.99 -16.47
C MET A 24 -18.01 5.54 -15.37
N PHE A 25 -17.47 6.40 -14.47
CA PHE A 25 -18.27 6.97 -13.39
C PHE A 25 -19.46 7.80 -13.92
N ARG A 26 -20.58 7.66 -13.25
CA ARG A 26 -21.79 8.47 -13.50
C ARG A 26 -22.42 8.88 -12.18
N PRO A 27 -23.06 10.05 -12.09
CA PRO A 27 -23.89 10.42 -10.94
C PRO A 27 -24.89 9.31 -10.63
N GLY A 28 -25.05 8.99 -9.33
CA GLY A 28 -25.84 7.87 -8.84
C GLY A 28 -25.07 6.55 -8.69
N ASP A 29 -23.85 6.44 -9.20
CA ASP A 29 -23.01 5.27 -8.95
C ASP A 29 -22.74 5.09 -7.45
N LYS A 30 -22.64 3.83 -7.03
CA LYS A 30 -22.56 3.45 -5.62
C LYS A 30 -21.16 3.00 -5.25
N MET A 31 -20.61 3.54 -4.17
CA MET A 31 -19.37 3.08 -3.54
C MET A 31 -19.71 2.31 -2.26
N LEU A 32 -19.13 1.12 -2.10
CA LEU A 32 -19.17 0.41 -0.82
C LEU A 32 -18.05 0.96 0.08
N ALA A 33 -18.41 1.85 0.99
CA ALA A 33 -17.49 2.60 1.84
C ALA A 33 -17.20 1.80 3.13
N VAL A 34 -16.15 1.00 3.11
CA VAL A 34 -15.74 0.13 4.22
C VAL A 34 -14.50 0.67 4.94
N MET A 35 -13.71 1.49 4.26
CA MET A 35 -12.52 2.06 4.87
C MET A 35 -12.90 3.02 6.01
N PRO A 36 -12.13 3.03 7.12
CA PRO A 36 -12.44 3.86 8.27
C PRO A 36 -12.60 5.35 7.91
N MET A 37 -13.70 5.96 8.34
CA MET A 37 -14.03 7.36 8.02
C MET A 37 -13.08 8.38 8.65
N PHE A 38 -12.35 7.99 9.71
CA PHE A 38 -11.31 8.83 10.32
C PHE A 38 -9.98 8.81 9.57
N HIS A 39 -9.85 7.97 8.55
CA HIS A 39 -8.68 7.88 7.69
C HIS A 39 -8.98 8.52 6.33
N GLY A 40 -7.99 9.24 5.75
CA GLY A 40 -8.15 9.91 4.46
C GLY A 40 -8.66 8.99 3.34
N PHE A 41 -8.29 7.72 3.33
CA PHE A 41 -8.77 6.74 2.33
C PHE A 41 -10.28 6.51 2.44
N GLY A 42 -10.82 6.36 3.66
CA GLY A 42 -12.27 6.26 3.87
C GLY A 42 -12.99 7.57 3.60
N LEU A 43 -12.53 8.66 4.24
CA LEU A 43 -13.17 9.96 4.11
C LEU A 43 -12.99 10.56 2.70
N GLY A 44 -11.76 10.60 2.20
CA GLY A 44 -11.43 11.29 0.94
C GLY A 44 -11.88 10.49 -0.29
N VAL A 45 -11.45 9.22 -0.41
CA VAL A 45 -11.74 8.39 -1.59
C VAL A 45 -13.14 7.83 -1.57
N SER A 46 -13.56 7.20 -0.44
CA SER A 46 -14.81 6.43 -0.45
C SER A 46 -16.05 7.28 -0.20
N ILE A 47 -15.92 8.42 0.48
CA ILE A 47 -17.09 9.26 0.87
C ILE A 47 -17.06 10.57 0.11
N HIS A 48 -16.08 11.44 0.35
CA HIS A 48 -16.06 12.79 -0.19
C HIS A 48 -16.08 12.81 -1.73
N SER A 49 -15.21 12.01 -2.36
CA SER A 49 -15.14 11.93 -3.83
C SER A 49 -16.47 11.53 -4.46
N MET A 50 -17.21 10.64 -3.81
CA MET A 50 -18.53 10.24 -4.30
C MET A 50 -19.55 11.38 -4.17
N LEU A 51 -19.63 11.98 -2.98
CA LEU A 51 -20.65 12.99 -2.69
C LEU A 51 -20.51 14.25 -3.55
N VAL A 52 -19.28 14.77 -3.71
CA VAL A 52 -19.03 15.98 -4.52
C VAL A 52 -19.22 15.77 -6.02
N ASN A 53 -19.37 14.53 -6.47
CA ASN A 53 -19.61 14.17 -7.87
C ASN A 53 -20.99 13.53 -8.09
N GLY A 54 -21.89 13.61 -7.10
CA GLY A 54 -23.26 13.08 -7.22
C GLY A 54 -23.37 11.58 -7.11
N GLY A 55 -22.37 10.91 -6.56
CA GLY A 55 -22.42 9.47 -6.27
C GLY A 55 -23.12 9.15 -4.96
N CYS A 56 -23.24 7.87 -4.64
CA CYS A 56 -23.88 7.36 -3.43
C CYS A 56 -22.88 6.51 -2.62
N CYS A 57 -22.84 6.74 -1.30
CA CYS A 57 -22.00 5.98 -0.38
C CYS A 57 -22.84 5.00 0.42
N ILE A 58 -22.48 3.72 0.36
CA ILE A 58 -23.05 2.69 1.25
C ILE A 58 -22.06 2.54 2.42
N LEU A 59 -22.38 3.17 3.52
CA LEU A 59 -21.53 3.18 4.71
C LEU A 59 -21.60 1.84 5.43
N VAL A 60 -20.44 1.28 5.75
CA VAL A 60 -20.31 0.02 6.48
C VAL A 60 -19.63 0.29 7.83
N PRO A 61 -20.41 0.49 8.91
CA PRO A 61 -19.86 0.88 10.21
C PRO A 61 -18.95 -0.19 10.83
N ARG A 62 -19.24 -1.46 10.55
CA ARG A 62 -18.46 -2.59 11.04
C ARG A 62 -18.13 -3.54 9.89
N PHE A 63 -16.84 -3.65 9.62
CA PHE A 63 -16.34 -4.54 8.59
C PHE A 63 -16.27 -6.00 9.06
N THR A 64 -16.83 -6.90 8.26
CA THR A 64 -16.46 -8.31 8.19
C THR A 64 -16.44 -8.73 6.72
N PRO A 65 -15.57 -9.66 6.29
CA PRO A 65 -15.55 -10.12 4.89
C PRO A 65 -16.94 -10.58 4.40
N ASP A 66 -17.66 -11.34 5.23
CA ASP A 66 -19.02 -11.82 4.92
C ASP A 66 -20.06 -10.71 4.74
N SER A 67 -20.05 -9.71 5.64
CA SER A 67 -20.95 -8.55 5.51
C SER A 67 -20.64 -7.72 4.27
N TYR A 68 -19.35 -7.56 3.98
CA TYR A 68 -18.88 -6.84 2.81
C TYR A 68 -19.38 -7.50 1.52
N ALA A 69 -19.14 -8.81 1.34
CA ALA A 69 -19.58 -9.55 0.19
C ALA A 69 -21.11 -9.48 0.03
N LYS A 70 -21.87 -9.66 1.13
CA LYS A 70 -23.34 -9.54 1.13
C LYS A 70 -23.80 -8.16 0.67
N LEU A 71 -23.20 -7.08 1.16
CA LEU A 71 -23.59 -5.72 0.80
C LEU A 71 -23.17 -5.36 -0.63
N LEU A 72 -21.98 -5.78 -1.07
CA LEU A 72 -21.50 -5.60 -2.44
C LEU A 72 -22.51 -6.17 -3.44
N LEU A 73 -22.93 -7.41 -3.24
CA LEU A 73 -23.88 -8.10 -4.12
C LEU A 73 -25.29 -7.53 -4.00
N LYS A 74 -25.77 -7.28 -2.76
CA LYS A 74 -27.12 -6.74 -2.52
C LYS A 74 -27.34 -5.40 -3.19
N TYR A 75 -26.39 -4.47 -3.04
CA TYR A 75 -26.51 -3.11 -3.56
C TYR A 75 -25.97 -2.95 -4.98
N ARG A 76 -25.32 -3.99 -5.54
CA ARG A 76 -24.68 -3.94 -6.85
C ARG A 76 -23.79 -2.69 -6.97
N CYS A 77 -22.86 -2.55 -6.02
CA CYS A 77 -21.98 -1.38 -5.95
C CYS A 77 -21.13 -1.28 -7.22
N ASN A 78 -20.96 -0.05 -7.71
CA ASN A 78 -20.20 0.22 -8.93
C ASN A 78 -18.71 0.42 -8.65
N LEU A 79 -18.39 0.85 -7.44
CA LEU A 79 -17.03 1.16 -7.01
C LEU A 79 -16.72 0.49 -5.68
N ILE A 80 -15.53 -0.05 -5.57
CA ILE A 80 -14.98 -0.57 -4.31
C ILE A 80 -13.55 -0.07 -4.13
N ALA A 81 -13.20 0.20 -2.90
CA ALA A 81 -11.86 0.61 -2.50
C ALA A 81 -11.44 -0.14 -1.23
N GLY A 82 -10.19 -0.57 -1.18
CA GLY A 82 -9.69 -1.31 -0.03
C GLY A 82 -8.18 -1.50 -0.03
N VAL A 83 -7.71 -2.10 1.03
CA VAL A 83 -6.33 -2.55 1.19
C VAL A 83 -6.17 -3.97 0.62
N PRO A 84 -4.95 -4.43 0.27
CA PRO A 84 -4.74 -5.77 -0.30
C PRO A 84 -5.34 -6.91 0.51
N THR A 85 -5.32 -6.82 1.85
CA THR A 85 -5.90 -7.83 2.74
C THR A 85 -7.41 -8.00 2.58
N LEU A 86 -8.13 -6.97 2.11
CA LEU A 86 -9.55 -7.08 1.77
C LEU A 86 -9.74 -7.98 0.56
N TYR A 87 -8.96 -7.77 -0.49
CA TYR A 87 -9.06 -8.55 -1.73
C TYR A 87 -8.68 -10.01 -1.50
N GLU A 88 -7.63 -10.25 -0.73
CA GLU A 88 -7.27 -11.61 -0.31
C GLU A 88 -8.40 -12.30 0.47
N ALA A 89 -9.10 -11.57 1.33
CA ALA A 89 -10.26 -12.11 2.05
C ALA A 89 -11.43 -12.45 1.12
N LEU A 90 -11.71 -11.59 0.12
CA LEU A 90 -12.80 -11.82 -0.85
C LEU A 90 -12.57 -13.08 -1.69
N LEU A 91 -11.33 -13.34 -2.12
CA LEU A 91 -10.98 -14.54 -2.88
C LEU A 91 -11.34 -15.86 -2.17
N ARG A 92 -11.43 -15.83 -0.84
CA ARG A 92 -11.69 -17.03 -0.01
C ARG A 92 -13.14 -17.24 0.37
N LEU A 93 -13.99 -16.24 0.13
CA LEU A 93 -15.36 -16.30 0.59
C LEU A 93 -16.20 -17.20 -0.32
N PRO A 94 -16.83 -18.28 0.22
CA PRO A 94 -17.70 -19.14 -0.57
C PRO A 94 -18.85 -18.39 -1.27
N LYS A 95 -19.34 -17.31 -0.65
CA LYS A 95 -20.39 -16.45 -1.23
C LYS A 95 -19.98 -15.76 -2.51
N MET A 96 -18.68 -15.58 -2.72
CA MET A 96 -18.16 -14.93 -3.93
C MET A 96 -18.02 -15.89 -5.10
N LYS A 97 -18.13 -17.21 -4.88
CA LYS A 97 -17.93 -18.24 -5.92
C LYS A 97 -18.82 -18.07 -7.17
N ASN A 98 -20.05 -17.60 -6.97
CA ASN A 98 -21.02 -17.38 -8.06
C ASN A 98 -21.47 -15.92 -8.10
N ALA A 99 -20.62 -14.99 -7.70
CA ALA A 99 -20.93 -13.57 -7.69
C ALA A 99 -21.04 -13.03 -9.13
N ASP A 100 -21.99 -12.15 -9.37
CA ASP A 100 -22.01 -11.33 -10.58
C ASP A 100 -21.47 -9.94 -10.25
N LEU A 101 -20.28 -9.65 -10.75
CA LEU A 101 -19.56 -8.40 -10.55
C LEU A 101 -19.59 -7.48 -11.79
N SER A 102 -20.45 -7.76 -12.75
CA SER A 102 -20.61 -6.98 -14.00
C SER A 102 -20.96 -5.51 -13.75
N CYS A 103 -21.48 -5.18 -12.57
CA CYS A 103 -21.82 -3.81 -12.20
C CYS A 103 -20.60 -2.95 -11.80
N LEU A 104 -19.43 -3.58 -11.57
CA LEU A 104 -18.23 -2.84 -11.17
C LEU A 104 -17.67 -1.97 -12.30
N LYS A 105 -17.35 -0.74 -11.97
CA LYS A 105 -16.76 0.28 -12.83
C LYS A 105 -15.42 0.79 -12.29
N GLY A 106 -15.06 0.43 -11.06
CA GLY A 106 -13.79 0.78 -10.45
C GLY A 106 -13.48 -0.09 -9.22
N VAL A 107 -12.26 -0.62 -9.19
CA VAL A 107 -11.70 -1.37 -8.06
C VAL A 107 -10.36 -0.75 -7.72
N TYR A 108 -10.27 -0.16 -6.54
CA TYR A 108 -9.11 0.63 -6.11
C TYR A 108 -8.38 -0.05 -4.95
N SER A 109 -7.12 -0.37 -5.14
CA SER A 109 -6.23 -0.85 -4.07
C SER A 109 -5.26 0.24 -3.66
N GLY A 110 -5.09 0.44 -2.38
CA GLY A 110 -4.15 1.41 -1.86
C GLY A 110 -3.91 1.27 -0.37
N GLY A 111 -3.03 2.14 0.13
CA GLY A 111 -2.72 2.18 1.55
C GLY A 111 -1.68 1.16 2.01
N ASP A 112 -1.50 0.07 1.29
CA ASP A 112 -0.42 -0.91 1.48
C ASP A 112 0.01 -1.42 0.10
N SER A 113 1.19 -2.07 0.03
CA SER A 113 1.71 -2.62 -1.22
C SER A 113 0.84 -3.79 -1.70
N LEU A 114 0.37 -3.71 -2.94
CA LEU A 114 -0.33 -4.81 -3.59
C LEU A 114 0.70 -5.70 -4.29
N SER A 115 0.85 -6.94 -3.85
CA SER A 115 1.76 -7.85 -4.55
C SER A 115 1.27 -8.14 -5.97
N VAL A 116 2.20 -8.31 -6.89
CA VAL A 116 1.92 -8.63 -8.29
C VAL A 116 1.06 -9.90 -8.41
N GLU A 117 1.34 -10.89 -7.57
CA GLU A 117 0.60 -12.15 -7.54
C GLU A 117 -0.85 -11.96 -7.09
N LEU A 118 -1.08 -11.22 -6.01
CA LEU A 118 -2.43 -10.93 -5.53
C LEU A 118 -3.23 -10.15 -6.57
N LYS A 119 -2.59 -9.15 -7.21
CA LYS A 119 -3.22 -8.39 -8.29
C LYS A 119 -3.67 -9.31 -9.42
N LYS A 120 -2.79 -10.19 -9.93
CA LYS A 120 -3.11 -11.13 -11.01
C LYS A 120 -4.27 -12.06 -10.62
N ARG A 121 -4.23 -12.61 -9.41
CA ARG A 121 -5.31 -13.49 -8.90
C ARG A 121 -6.64 -12.76 -8.78
N PHE A 122 -6.63 -11.52 -8.29
CA PHE A 122 -7.86 -10.77 -8.13
C PHE A 122 -8.41 -10.23 -9.46
N ASP A 123 -7.54 -9.83 -10.40
CA ASP A 123 -7.94 -9.47 -11.76
C ASP A 123 -8.60 -10.66 -12.49
N GLN A 124 -8.02 -11.86 -12.37
CA GLN A 124 -8.62 -13.08 -12.91
C GLN A 124 -9.99 -13.37 -12.27
N PHE A 125 -10.07 -13.22 -10.93
CA PHE A 125 -11.33 -13.37 -10.21
C PHE A 125 -12.39 -12.38 -10.69
N LEU A 126 -12.05 -11.11 -10.91
CA LEU A 126 -12.97 -10.10 -11.46
C LEU A 126 -13.47 -10.53 -12.84
N PHE A 127 -12.59 -10.97 -13.71
CA PHE A 127 -12.93 -11.45 -15.05
C PHE A 127 -13.85 -12.67 -15.02
N ASP A 128 -13.53 -13.67 -14.20
CA ASP A 128 -14.34 -14.89 -14.04
C ASP A 128 -15.75 -14.60 -13.49
N HIS A 129 -15.91 -13.43 -12.85
CA HIS A 129 -17.19 -12.96 -12.28
C HIS A 129 -17.83 -11.80 -13.08
N HIS A 130 -17.53 -11.75 -14.40
CA HIS A 130 -18.14 -10.85 -15.39
C HIS A 130 -17.77 -9.36 -15.25
N ALA A 131 -16.80 -9.00 -14.42
CA ALA A 131 -16.29 -7.63 -14.42
C ALA A 131 -15.38 -7.40 -15.63
N THR A 132 -15.45 -6.20 -16.23
CA THR A 132 -14.64 -5.80 -17.40
C THR A 132 -13.51 -4.88 -17.05
N ILE A 133 -13.15 -4.82 -15.77
CA ILE A 133 -12.16 -3.92 -15.21
C ILE A 133 -11.11 -4.70 -14.41
N GLN A 134 -9.98 -4.06 -14.19
CA GLN A 134 -8.89 -4.58 -13.36
C GLN A 134 -8.76 -3.78 -12.07
N VAL A 135 -8.06 -4.34 -11.09
CA VAL A 135 -7.65 -3.59 -9.91
C VAL A 135 -6.70 -2.48 -10.32
N ARG A 136 -7.02 -1.27 -9.89
CA ARG A 136 -6.18 -0.09 -10.09
C ARG A 136 -5.49 0.23 -8.79
N GLU A 137 -4.17 0.13 -8.80
CA GLU A 137 -3.35 0.45 -7.64
C GLU A 137 -3.14 1.96 -7.57
N GLY A 138 -3.29 2.52 -6.37
CA GLY A 138 -3.07 3.91 -6.09
C GLY A 138 -2.15 4.11 -4.90
N TYR A 139 -1.40 5.21 -4.92
CA TYR A 139 -0.51 5.62 -3.86
C TYR A 139 -0.85 7.02 -3.38
N GLY A 140 -0.52 7.26 -2.13
CA GLY A 140 -0.59 8.55 -1.49
C GLY A 140 -0.39 8.46 0.01
N LEU A 141 -0.42 9.60 0.64
CA LEU A 141 -0.18 9.78 2.08
C LEU A 141 -1.16 10.81 2.64
N THR A 142 -1.30 10.86 3.95
CA THR A 142 -2.26 11.77 4.58
C THR A 142 -1.91 13.24 4.33
N GLU A 143 -0.64 13.54 4.10
CA GLU A 143 -0.10 14.85 3.73
C GLU A 143 -0.61 15.37 2.38
N CYS A 144 -1.24 14.53 1.57
CA CYS A 144 -1.97 14.89 0.36
C CYS A 144 -3.41 14.35 0.38
N VAL A 145 -4.08 14.43 1.50
CA VAL A 145 -5.38 13.86 1.85
C VAL A 145 -5.33 12.34 1.94
N THR A 146 -4.90 11.64 0.88
CA THR A 146 -4.75 10.17 0.88
C THR A 146 -4.21 9.59 -0.42
N ALA A 147 -4.63 10.11 -1.59
CA ALA A 147 -4.23 9.58 -2.89
C ALA A 147 -3.72 10.70 -3.78
N SER A 148 -2.68 10.42 -4.54
CA SER A 148 -2.02 11.38 -5.43
C SER A 148 -1.61 10.79 -6.77
N CYS A 149 -1.65 9.45 -6.90
CA CYS A 149 -1.48 8.77 -8.17
C CYS A 149 -2.34 7.50 -8.24
N LEU A 150 -2.58 7.02 -9.45
CA LEU A 150 -3.41 5.85 -9.70
C LEU A 150 -3.03 5.20 -11.03
N THR A 151 -3.08 3.87 -11.10
CA THR A 151 -2.98 3.14 -12.37
C THR A 151 -4.04 3.66 -13.35
N PRO A 152 -3.68 4.06 -14.59
CA PRO A 152 -4.63 4.48 -15.61
C PRO A 152 -5.65 3.40 -15.95
N TYR A 153 -6.81 3.81 -16.51
CA TYR A 153 -7.90 2.89 -16.77
C TYR A 153 -7.57 1.83 -17.82
N HIS A 154 -6.84 2.18 -18.86
CA HIS A 154 -6.58 1.31 -20.02
C HIS A 154 -5.14 0.81 -20.13
N ILE A 155 -4.24 1.32 -19.31
CA ILE A 155 -2.80 1.02 -19.37
C ILE A 155 -2.30 0.71 -17.97
N SER A 156 -1.65 -0.42 -17.80
CA SER A 156 -0.98 -0.77 -16.55
C SER A 156 0.48 -1.16 -16.81
N ARG A 157 1.31 -0.97 -15.80
CA ARG A 157 2.69 -1.46 -15.77
C ARG A 157 2.83 -2.31 -14.51
N GLU A 158 3.34 -3.51 -14.67
CA GLU A 158 3.53 -4.43 -13.54
C GLU A 158 4.45 -3.81 -12.48
N GLY A 159 4.01 -3.82 -11.23
CA GLY A 159 4.75 -3.25 -10.09
C GLY A 159 4.69 -1.73 -9.98
N SER A 160 4.00 -1.02 -10.90
CA SER A 160 3.80 0.42 -10.81
C SER A 160 2.58 0.77 -9.96
N ILE A 161 2.70 1.84 -9.18
CA ILE A 161 1.60 2.47 -8.42
C ILE A 161 0.78 3.46 -9.27
N GLY A 162 1.05 3.54 -10.59
CA GLY A 162 0.33 4.36 -11.55
C GLY A 162 1.04 5.64 -11.94
N ILE A 163 0.28 6.60 -12.45
CA ILE A 163 0.74 7.94 -12.81
C ILE A 163 0.09 8.98 -11.89
N PRO A 164 0.70 10.16 -11.71
CA PRO A 164 0.13 11.25 -10.93
C PRO A 164 -1.28 11.62 -11.39
N PHE A 165 -2.12 12.06 -10.45
CA PHE A 165 -3.43 12.63 -10.79
C PHE A 165 -3.29 13.94 -11.61
N PRO A 166 -4.34 14.36 -12.32
CA PRO A 166 -4.37 15.69 -12.93
C PRO A 166 -4.00 16.77 -11.92
N ASP A 167 -3.22 17.77 -12.37
CA ASP A 167 -2.69 18.88 -11.54
C ASP A 167 -1.81 18.44 -10.34
N THR A 168 -1.32 17.21 -10.38
CA THR A 168 -0.35 16.70 -9.41
C THR A 168 0.95 16.41 -10.11
N TYR A 169 2.04 16.99 -9.60
CA TYR A 169 3.39 16.82 -10.14
C TYR A 169 4.18 15.87 -9.26
N TYR A 170 4.98 15.04 -9.89
CA TYR A 170 5.92 14.15 -9.22
C TYR A 170 7.32 14.40 -9.76
N LYS A 171 8.29 14.30 -8.88
CA LYS A 171 9.70 14.15 -9.24
C LYS A 171 10.40 13.21 -8.28
N ILE A 172 11.49 12.64 -8.74
CA ILE A 172 12.34 11.78 -7.93
C ILE A 172 13.62 12.56 -7.64
N VAL A 173 13.97 12.70 -6.39
CA VAL A 173 15.16 13.46 -5.98
C VAL A 173 16.16 12.57 -5.27
N GLU A 174 17.42 12.94 -5.32
CA GLU A 174 18.48 12.34 -4.51
C GLU A 174 18.13 12.53 -3.03
N HIS A 175 18.13 11.44 -2.27
CA HIS A 175 17.68 11.47 -0.87
C HIS A 175 18.42 12.51 -0.03
N GLY A 176 17.65 13.29 0.73
CA GLY A 176 18.16 14.38 1.57
C GLY A 176 18.56 15.64 0.80
N THR A 177 18.22 15.72 -0.49
CA THR A 177 18.48 16.89 -1.34
C THR A 177 17.22 17.28 -2.12
N GLN A 178 17.29 18.37 -2.89
CA GLN A 178 16.25 18.79 -3.84
C GLN A 178 16.63 18.45 -5.29
N LYS A 179 17.78 17.79 -5.49
CA LYS A 179 18.32 17.51 -6.83
C LYS A 179 17.56 16.37 -7.48
N GLU A 180 16.90 16.66 -8.60
CA GLU A 180 16.19 15.66 -9.40
C GLU A 180 17.16 14.65 -10.03
N VAL A 181 16.76 13.38 -10.05
CA VAL A 181 17.49 12.29 -10.69
C VAL A 181 16.86 11.91 -12.03
N PRO A 182 17.64 11.33 -12.96
CA PRO A 182 17.11 10.87 -14.25
C PRO A 182 16.03 9.79 -14.09
N TYR A 183 15.14 9.68 -15.09
CA TYR A 183 14.18 8.59 -15.16
C TYR A 183 14.84 7.21 -15.01
N GLY A 184 14.17 6.31 -14.31
CA GLY A 184 14.68 4.98 -13.99
C GLY A 184 15.68 4.93 -12.84
N THR A 185 16.12 6.09 -12.32
CA THR A 185 17.01 6.16 -11.16
C THR A 185 16.18 6.24 -9.87
N GLU A 186 16.58 5.45 -8.88
CA GLU A 186 15.92 5.43 -7.57
C GLU A 186 16.30 6.68 -6.74
N GLY A 187 15.30 7.24 -6.06
CA GLY A 187 15.46 8.37 -5.16
C GLY A 187 14.21 8.55 -4.31
N GLU A 188 14.12 9.66 -3.58
CA GLU A 188 12.94 10.02 -2.81
C GLU A 188 11.83 10.54 -3.73
N ILE A 189 10.63 10.01 -3.57
CA ILE A 189 9.45 10.51 -4.27
C ILE A 189 9.04 11.84 -3.65
N CYS A 190 8.99 12.89 -4.47
CA CYS A 190 8.43 14.18 -4.09
C CYS A 190 7.18 14.47 -4.91
N LEU A 191 6.18 15.08 -4.29
CA LEU A 191 4.94 15.45 -4.95
C LEU A 191 4.51 16.89 -4.62
N SER A 192 3.86 17.54 -5.58
CA SER A 192 3.27 18.87 -5.46
C SER A 192 1.90 18.89 -6.12
N GLY A 193 0.96 19.66 -5.59
CA GLY A 193 -0.37 19.79 -6.18
C GLY A 193 -1.42 20.29 -5.21
N PRO A 194 -2.68 20.44 -5.65
CA PRO A 194 -3.73 21.05 -4.87
C PRO A 194 -4.20 20.23 -3.65
N THR A 195 -3.78 18.96 -3.55
CA THR A 195 -4.11 18.10 -2.41
C THR A 195 -3.12 18.21 -1.26
N VAL A 196 -1.98 18.90 -1.46
CA VAL A 196 -0.92 19.02 -0.46
C VAL A 196 -1.40 19.80 0.77
N MET A 197 -1.09 19.28 1.95
CA MET A 197 -1.44 19.84 3.26
C MET A 197 -0.86 21.25 3.48
N MET A 198 -1.41 21.96 4.45
CA MET A 198 -0.83 23.24 4.94
C MET A 198 0.36 23.01 5.87
N GLY A 199 0.42 21.88 6.56
CA GLY A 199 1.47 21.53 7.50
C GLY A 199 0.98 20.62 8.61
N TYR A 200 1.86 20.34 9.56
CA TYR A 200 1.55 19.60 10.78
C TYR A 200 1.15 20.57 11.91
N LEU A 201 0.03 20.31 12.54
CA LEU A 201 -0.50 21.13 13.65
C LEU A 201 0.50 21.15 14.82
N HIS A 202 0.93 22.33 15.23
CA HIS A 202 1.90 22.55 16.30
C HIS A 202 3.30 21.92 16.08
N HIS A 203 3.65 21.58 14.83
CA HIS A 203 4.94 20.97 14.48
C HIS A 203 5.59 21.72 13.30
N PRO A 204 6.04 22.98 13.48
CA PRO A 204 6.61 23.77 12.38
C PRO A 204 7.91 23.21 11.82
N GLU A 205 8.76 22.62 12.66
CA GLU A 205 10.05 22.06 12.24
C GLU A 205 9.84 20.85 11.32
N GLU A 206 8.98 19.91 11.71
CA GLU A 206 8.65 18.76 10.88
C GLU A 206 7.88 19.18 9.62
N THR A 207 7.10 20.25 9.70
CA THR A 207 6.47 20.83 8.51
C THR A 207 7.52 21.32 7.53
N ALA A 208 8.50 22.09 7.98
CA ALA A 208 9.59 22.57 7.14
C ALA A 208 10.48 21.47 6.56
N GLN A 209 10.65 20.35 7.27
CA GLN A 209 11.35 19.18 6.75
C GLN A 209 10.56 18.44 5.67
N THR A 210 9.23 18.43 5.78
CA THR A 210 8.35 17.69 4.86
C THR A 210 7.90 18.55 3.67
N LEU A 211 7.59 19.82 3.90
CA LEU A 211 7.18 20.77 2.86
C LEU A 211 8.35 21.71 2.55
N GLN A 212 8.93 21.55 1.37
CA GLN A 212 10.06 22.36 0.93
C GLN A 212 9.72 23.08 -0.38
N THR A 213 10.05 24.36 -0.44
CA THR A 213 9.98 25.11 -1.72
C THR A 213 11.27 24.85 -2.47
N HIS A 214 11.15 24.31 -3.70
CA HIS A 214 12.29 24.04 -4.56
C HIS A 214 12.58 25.23 -5.51
N GLU A 215 13.65 25.12 -6.30
CA GLU A 215 14.08 26.17 -7.24
C GLU A 215 13.02 26.53 -8.29
N ASP A 216 12.10 25.60 -8.60
CA ASP A 216 10.95 25.80 -9.48
C ASP A 216 9.84 26.70 -8.88
N GLY A 217 10.00 27.12 -7.65
CA GLY A 217 9.04 27.92 -6.88
C GLY A 217 7.84 27.16 -6.37
N LEU A 218 7.72 25.85 -6.61
CA LEU A 218 6.64 25.00 -6.11
C LEU A 218 6.99 24.46 -4.72
N THR A 219 5.95 24.26 -3.91
CA THR A 219 6.09 23.55 -2.64
C THR A 219 5.92 22.05 -2.86
N TRP A 220 6.92 21.29 -2.48
CA TRP A 220 7.00 19.85 -2.62
C TRP A 220 6.91 19.14 -1.29
N VAL A 221 6.14 18.08 -1.25
CA VAL A 221 6.14 17.13 -0.12
C VAL A 221 7.28 16.14 -0.33
N HIS A 222 8.24 16.11 0.58
CA HIS A 222 9.21 15.04 0.73
C HIS A 222 8.54 13.88 1.47
N THR A 223 8.21 12.82 0.72
CA THR A 223 7.32 11.76 1.24
C THR A 223 8.01 10.82 2.22
N GLY A 224 9.32 10.75 2.19
CA GLY A 224 10.11 9.72 2.90
C GLY A 224 9.94 8.33 2.29
N ASP A 225 9.42 8.25 1.07
CA ASP A 225 9.22 7.02 0.31
C ASP A 225 10.20 6.98 -0.87
N LEU A 226 10.92 5.87 -1.02
CA LEU A 226 11.82 5.63 -2.15
C LEU A 226 11.07 5.04 -3.33
N GLY A 227 11.48 5.45 -4.52
CA GLY A 227 10.93 4.93 -5.76
C GLY A 227 11.66 5.48 -6.98
N TYR A 228 11.15 5.20 -8.15
CA TYR A 228 11.60 5.79 -9.41
C TYR A 228 10.41 6.05 -10.32
N MET A 229 10.63 6.84 -11.34
CA MET A 229 9.65 7.12 -12.40
C MET A 229 10.25 6.72 -13.74
N ASP A 230 9.46 6.11 -14.61
CA ASP A 230 9.89 5.79 -15.97
C ASP A 230 9.60 6.97 -16.93
N PRO A 231 10.15 6.93 -18.16
CA PRO A 231 9.93 8.00 -19.16
C PRO A 231 8.46 8.19 -19.56
N ASP A 232 7.61 7.18 -19.36
CA ASP A 232 6.16 7.26 -19.65
C ASP A 232 5.36 7.85 -18.47
N GLY A 233 6.05 8.21 -17.35
CA GLY A 233 5.46 8.83 -16.17
C GLY A 233 4.88 7.85 -15.16
N PHE A 234 5.10 6.54 -15.34
CA PHE A 234 4.72 5.56 -14.33
C PHE A 234 5.69 5.58 -13.17
N VAL A 235 5.11 5.60 -11.95
CA VAL A 235 5.85 5.64 -10.70
C VAL A 235 5.91 4.24 -10.10
N TYR A 236 7.07 3.90 -9.56
CA TYR A 236 7.35 2.62 -8.92
C TYR A 236 7.80 2.85 -7.49
N PHE A 237 6.96 2.47 -6.55
CA PHE A 237 7.30 2.52 -5.14
C PHE A 237 8.27 1.37 -4.78
N ARG A 238 9.30 1.69 -4.00
CA ARG A 238 10.26 0.69 -3.52
C ARG A 238 10.07 0.38 -2.06
N GLN A 239 10.21 1.40 -1.22
CA GLN A 239 10.18 1.21 0.23
C GLN A 239 10.05 2.56 0.95
N ARG A 240 9.49 2.57 2.15
CA ARG A 240 9.65 3.67 3.10
C ARG A 240 11.07 3.73 3.63
N LEU A 241 11.67 4.92 3.62
CA LEU A 241 13.01 5.14 4.17
C LEU A 241 13.13 4.62 5.60
N LYS A 242 12.12 4.87 6.44
CA LYS A 242 12.09 4.42 7.85
C LYS A 242 11.93 2.89 8.03
N ARG A 243 11.57 2.17 6.97
CA ARG A 243 11.38 0.71 6.99
C ARG A 243 12.57 -0.03 6.37
N MET A 244 13.46 0.70 5.75
CA MET A 244 14.66 0.13 5.13
C MET A 244 15.54 -0.53 6.20
N ILE A 245 15.95 -1.75 5.94
CA ILE A 245 16.83 -2.51 6.82
C ILE A 245 18.27 -2.28 6.37
N VAL A 246 19.11 -1.80 7.28
CA VAL A 246 20.55 -1.62 7.01
C VAL A 246 21.30 -2.79 7.62
N THR A 247 21.84 -3.67 6.76
CA THR A 247 22.60 -4.84 7.20
C THR A 247 23.99 -4.87 6.58
N SER A 248 25.04 -4.85 7.42
CA SER A 248 26.44 -4.85 6.97
C SER A 248 26.77 -3.76 5.94
N GLY A 249 26.13 -2.57 6.05
CA GLY A 249 26.30 -1.46 5.12
C GLY A 249 25.46 -1.54 3.83
N TYR A 250 24.66 -2.59 3.65
CA TYR A 250 23.76 -2.74 2.52
C TYR A 250 22.31 -2.41 2.91
N ASN A 251 21.59 -1.79 1.99
CA ASN A 251 20.16 -1.53 2.14
C ASN A 251 19.38 -2.76 1.67
N VAL A 252 18.49 -3.26 2.53
CA VAL A 252 17.53 -4.31 2.21
C VAL A 252 16.13 -3.72 2.28
N TYR A 253 15.36 -3.99 1.25
CA TYR A 253 14.01 -3.46 1.09
C TYR A 253 12.96 -4.53 1.47
N PRO A 254 12.31 -4.43 2.65
CA PRO A 254 11.33 -5.40 3.09
C PRO A 254 10.25 -5.71 2.05
N SER A 255 9.70 -4.68 1.37
CA SER A 255 8.66 -4.90 0.36
C SER A 255 9.10 -5.78 -0.80
N GLN A 256 10.38 -5.69 -1.23
CA GLN A 256 10.91 -6.56 -2.26
C GLN A 256 11.01 -8.01 -1.77
N MET A 257 11.45 -8.19 -0.53
CA MET A 257 11.53 -9.51 0.10
C MET A 257 10.15 -10.12 0.25
N GLU A 258 9.18 -9.33 0.70
CA GLU A 258 7.78 -9.73 0.84
C GLU A 258 7.18 -10.16 -0.50
N ASN A 259 7.40 -9.40 -1.58
CA ASN A 259 6.96 -9.79 -2.93
C ASN A 259 7.55 -11.14 -3.37
N ILE A 260 8.83 -11.40 -3.04
CA ILE A 260 9.46 -12.68 -3.37
C ILE A 260 8.84 -13.82 -2.56
N PHE A 261 8.63 -13.63 -1.25
CA PHE A 261 7.96 -14.63 -0.41
C PHE A 261 6.54 -14.92 -0.90
N ASP A 262 5.76 -13.86 -1.15
CA ASP A 262 4.35 -13.95 -1.54
C ASP A 262 4.14 -14.58 -2.93
N ALA A 263 5.17 -14.55 -3.79
CA ALA A 263 5.17 -15.25 -5.07
C ALA A 263 5.32 -16.79 -4.93
N HIS A 264 5.74 -17.30 -3.77
CA HIS A 264 5.89 -18.73 -3.55
C HIS A 264 4.55 -19.44 -3.34
N GLU A 265 4.34 -20.59 -3.98
CA GLU A 265 3.06 -21.33 -3.95
C GLU A 265 2.57 -21.71 -2.55
N LEU A 266 3.45 -21.89 -1.57
CA LEU A 266 3.12 -22.25 -0.19
C LEU A 266 2.75 -21.03 0.67
N VAL A 267 3.11 -19.83 0.25
CA VAL A 267 2.95 -18.59 1.03
C VAL A 267 1.63 -17.93 0.72
N GLN A 268 0.99 -17.45 1.76
CA GLN A 268 -0.21 -16.66 1.69
C GLN A 268 0.09 -15.17 1.76
N MET A 269 0.95 -14.79 2.70
CA MET A 269 1.35 -13.41 2.98
C MET A 269 2.61 -13.43 3.84
N SER A 270 3.45 -12.43 3.69
CA SER A 270 4.64 -12.26 4.51
C SER A 270 4.80 -10.85 5.06
N CYS A 271 5.67 -10.71 6.06
CA CYS A 271 6.14 -9.44 6.57
C CYS A 271 7.62 -9.58 6.96
N VAL A 272 8.44 -8.67 6.47
CA VAL A 272 9.90 -8.68 6.72
C VAL A 272 10.29 -7.49 7.57
N ILE A 273 11.08 -7.72 8.60
CA ILE A 273 11.57 -6.69 9.52
C ILE A 273 13.08 -6.74 9.71
N GLY A 274 13.64 -5.62 10.14
CA GLY A 274 15.01 -5.53 10.64
C GLY A 274 15.06 -5.75 12.15
N VAL A 275 15.87 -6.72 12.57
CA VAL A 275 16.11 -6.99 13.99
C VAL A 275 17.51 -6.47 14.34
N PRO A 276 17.70 -5.67 15.41
CA PRO A 276 19.01 -5.17 15.81
C PRO A 276 20.04 -6.29 15.96
N ASP A 277 21.26 -6.04 15.49
CA ASP A 277 22.38 -6.98 15.56
C ASP A 277 23.68 -6.23 15.85
N LYS A 278 24.49 -6.74 16.79
CA LYS A 278 25.71 -6.08 17.25
C LYS A 278 26.79 -5.95 16.17
N LEU A 279 26.81 -6.87 15.20
CA LEU A 279 27.84 -6.95 14.14
C LEU A 279 27.36 -6.33 12.83
N LYS A 280 26.08 -6.49 12.50
CA LYS A 280 25.52 -6.14 11.19
C LYS A 280 24.66 -4.88 11.20
N MET A 281 24.53 -4.19 12.31
CA MET A 281 23.53 -3.18 12.64
C MET A 281 22.13 -3.79 12.76
N GLN A 282 21.65 -4.42 11.70
CA GLN A 282 20.39 -5.18 11.67
C GLN A 282 20.59 -6.49 10.92
N LYS A 283 19.77 -7.47 11.25
CA LYS A 283 19.60 -8.71 10.51
C LYS A 283 18.15 -8.85 10.08
N VAL A 284 17.95 -9.47 8.93
CA VAL A 284 16.62 -9.63 8.32
C VAL A 284 15.89 -10.80 8.95
N LYS A 285 14.63 -10.59 9.38
CA LYS A 285 13.71 -11.65 9.82
C LYS A 285 12.43 -11.61 9.01
N ALA A 286 11.92 -12.78 8.62
CA ALA A 286 10.66 -12.90 7.91
C ALA A 286 9.60 -13.57 8.78
N PHE A 287 8.40 -13.00 8.81
CA PHE A 287 7.19 -13.62 9.34
C PHE A 287 6.33 -14.06 8.18
N VAL A 288 5.93 -15.32 8.15
CA VAL A 288 5.24 -15.90 7.00
C VAL A 288 3.96 -16.58 7.43
N MET A 289 2.85 -16.21 6.79
CA MET A 289 1.60 -16.96 6.81
C MET A 289 1.60 -17.95 5.66
N LEU A 290 1.39 -19.21 5.95
CA LEU A 290 1.28 -20.27 4.96
C LEU A 290 -0.17 -20.39 4.45
N LYS A 291 -0.33 -20.89 3.23
CA LYS A 291 -1.65 -21.24 2.70
C LYS A 291 -2.30 -22.37 3.52
N PRO A 292 -3.64 -22.42 3.56
CA PRO A 292 -4.34 -23.49 4.28
C PRO A 292 -3.88 -24.89 3.84
N GLY A 293 -3.61 -25.75 4.84
CA GLY A 293 -3.16 -27.14 4.60
C GLY A 293 -1.65 -27.31 4.45
N VAL A 294 -0.87 -26.24 4.38
CA VAL A 294 0.60 -26.32 4.37
C VAL A 294 1.11 -26.42 5.80
N PRO A 295 1.93 -27.44 6.13
CA PRO A 295 2.43 -27.62 7.49
C PRO A 295 3.50 -26.57 7.84
N ALA A 296 3.37 -25.97 9.02
CA ALA A 296 4.34 -25.03 9.57
C ALA A 296 5.45 -25.81 10.32
N ASN A 297 6.41 -26.34 9.58
CA ASN A 297 7.49 -27.17 10.10
C ASN A 297 8.85 -26.79 9.49
N GLU A 298 9.92 -27.42 9.96
CA GLU A 298 11.29 -27.15 9.51
C GLU A 298 11.50 -27.53 8.03
N GLU A 299 10.78 -28.52 7.51
CA GLU A 299 10.85 -28.88 6.10
C GLU A 299 10.33 -27.74 5.20
N THR A 300 9.16 -27.22 5.51
CA THR A 300 8.58 -26.07 4.80
C THR A 300 9.49 -24.83 4.92
N LYS A 301 10.10 -24.62 6.10
CA LYS A 301 11.05 -23.53 6.32
C LYS A 301 12.30 -23.69 5.42
N ALA A 302 12.84 -24.89 5.32
CA ALA A 302 13.99 -25.19 4.46
C ALA A 302 13.67 -24.97 2.96
N VAL A 303 12.46 -25.34 2.52
CA VAL A 303 11.99 -25.08 1.15
C VAL A 303 11.97 -23.58 0.88
N LEU A 304 11.33 -22.78 1.76
CA LEU A 304 11.26 -21.33 1.61
C LEU A 304 12.65 -20.67 1.66
N MET A 305 13.52 -21.11 2.57
CA MET A 305 14.90 -20.61 2.65
C MET A 305 15.67 -20.90 1.37
N THR A 306 15.48 -22.09 0.79
CA THR A 306 16.11 -22.44 -0.48
C THR A 306 15.62 -21.60 -1.64
N TYR A 307 14.31 -21.32 -1.67
CA TYR A 307 13.71 -20.47 -2.67
C TYR A 307 14.20 -19.02 -2.55
N ILE A 308 14.17 -18.44 -1.35
CA ILE A 308 14.66 -17.08 -1.10
C ILE A 308 16.13 -16.93 -1.47
N ARG A 309 16.96 -17.91 -1.13
CA ARG A 309 18.42 -17.93 -1.43
C ARG A 309 18.72 -17.82 -2.93
N LYS A 310 17.81 -18.28 -3.79
CA LYS A 310 17.94 -18.17 -5.25
C LYS A 310 17.51 -16.81 -5.81
N ASN A 311 16.72 -16.05 -5.04
CA ASN A 311 16.05 -14.85 -5.54
C ASN A 311 16.57 -13.55 -4.91
N VAL A 312 17.41 -13.62 -3.87
CA VAL A 312 17.94 -12.43 -3.19
C VAL A 312 19.46 -12.52 -3.02
N ALA A 313 20.09 -11.36 -2.86
CA ALA A 313 21.52 -11.29 -2.56
C ALA A 313 21.82 -11.87 -1.16
N LYS A 314 23.02 -12.40 -0.97
CA LYS A 314 23.44 -13.08 0.26
C LYS A 314 23.26 -12.20 1.53
N TYR A 315 23.50 -10.90 1.42
CA TYR A 315 23.34 -9.98 2.56
C TYR A 315 21.87 -9.76 2.96
N ALA A 316 20.92 -9.95 2.03
CA ALA A 316 19.49 -9.81 2.26
C ALA A 316 18.82 -11.09 2.78
N LEU A 317 19.55 -12.19 2.89
CA LEU A 317 18.96 -13.44 3.38
C LEU A 317 18.45 -13.28 4.81
N PRO A 318 17.20 -13.68 5.08
CA PRO A 318 16.71 -13.70 6.45
C PRO A 318 17.49 -14.71 7.29
N TYR A 319 17.82 -14.32 8.52
CA TYR A 319 18.48 -15.24 9.45
C TYR A 319 17.47 -16.27 9.99
N ASP A 320 16.19 -15.91 9.97
CA ASP A 320 15.09 -16.73 10.44
C ASP A 320 13.79 -16.47 9.67
N ILE A 321 12.98 -17.52 9.52
CA ILE A 321 11.59 -17.48 9.07
C ILE A 321 10.72 -17.99 10.21
N GLU A 322 9.84 -17.15 10.71
CA GLU A 322 8.86 -17.51 11.74
C GLU A 322 7.47 -17.66 11.12
N PHE A 323 6.85 -18.81 11.28
CA PHE A 323 5.49 -19.02 10.81
C PHE A 323 4.47 -18.45 11.77
N ARG A 324 3.45 -17.79 11.23
CA ARG A 324 2.33 -17.19 11.97
C ARG A 324 1.01 -17.63 11.35
N SER A 325 0.02 -17.90 12.20
CA SER A 325 -1.36 -18.16 11.74
C SER A 325 -2.03 -16.88 11.25
N GLU A 326 -1.62 -15.72 11.79
CA GLU A 326 -2.04 -14.38 11.34
C GLU A 326 -0.92 -13.37 11.57
N LEU A 327 -0.90 -12.31 10.76
CA LEU A 327 -0.04 -11.15 10.96
C LEU A 327 -0.85 -10.04 11.67
N PRO A 328 -0.22 -9.30 12.62
CA PRO A 328 -0.88 -8.20 13.31
C PRO A 328 -1.29 -7.12 12.32
N LYS A 329 -2.46 -6.51 12.56
CA LYS A 329 -3.03 -5.49 11.69
C LYS A 329 -3.27 -4.19 12.42
N THR A 330 -3.08 -3.09 11.71
CA THR A 330 -3.50 -1.76 12.15
C THR A 330 -5.03 -1.64 12.09
N LEU A 331 -5.58 -0.57 12.71
CA LEU A 331 -7.01 -0.25 12.63
C LEU A 331 -7.53 -0.03 11.20
N VAL A 332 -6.64 0.27 10.27
CA VAL A 332 -6.97 0.45 8.84
C VAL A 332 -6.70 -0.81 8.00
N GLY A 333 -6.38 -1.94 8.64
CA GLY A 333 -6.22 -3.25 8.00
C GLY A 333 -4.85 -3.53 7.38
N LYS A 334 -3.87 -2.63 7.51
CA LYS A 334 -2.49 -2.84 7.06
C LYS A 334 -1.75 -3.77 8.02
N VAL A 335 -0.73 -4.48 7.53
CA VAL A 335 0.17 -5.24 8.40
C VAL A 335 0.92 -4.29 9.34
N ALA A 336 0.81 -4.55 10.64
CA ALA A 336 1.42 -3.73 11.70
C ALA A 336 2.85 -4.22 11.98
N TYR A 337 3.78 -4.04 11.05
CA TYR A 337 5.17 -4.52 11.16
C TYR A 337 5.88 -4.04 12.44
N ARG A 338 5.54 -2.85 12.95
CA ARG A 338 6.11 -2.34 14.21
C ARG A 338 5.79 -3.21 15.42
N VAL A 339 4.62 -3.84 15.45
CA VAL A 339 4.27 -4.79 16.51
C VAL A 339 5.23 -5.98 16.48
N LEU A 340 5.59 -6.47 15.28
CA LEU A 340 6.56 -7.54 15.13
C LEU A 340 7.98 -7.11 15.52
N GLU A 341 8.35 -5.86 15.21
CA GLU A 341 9.63 -5.28 15.66
C GLU A 341 9.69 -5.18 17.19
N GLU A 342 8.62 -4.70 17.83
CA GLU A 342 8.51 -4.60 19.29
C GLU A 342 8.56 -5.98 19.96
N GLU A 343 7.89 -6.99 19.40
CA GLU A 343 7.96 -8.38 19.90
C GLU A 343 9.40 -8.91 19.85
N GLU A 344 10.13 -8.68 18.76
CA GLU A 344 11.51 -9.14 18.64
C GLU A 344 12.47 -8.38 19.56
N LEU A 345 12.29 -7.08 19.73
CA LEU A 345 13.06 -6.29 20.68
C LEU A 345 12.87 -6.77 22.11
N LYS A 346 11.64 -7.15 22.48
CA LYS A 346 11.34 -7.71 23.79
C LYS A 346 12.03 -9.05 24.00
N LYS A 347 11.98 -9.96 23.02
CA LYS A 347 12.69 -11.26 23.08
C LYS A 347 14.20 -11.06 23.26
N LEU A 348 14.80 -10.08 22.57
CA LEU A 348 16.22 -9.79 22.70
C LEU A 348 16.57 -9.26 24.10
N SER A 349 15.71 -8.41 24.70
CA SER A 349 15.93 -7.87 26.05
C SER A 349 15.82 -8.95 27.13
N GLU A 350 14.87 -9.88 26.98
CA GLU A 350 14.69 -11.01 27.91
C GLU A 350 15.91 -11.95 27.86
N THR A 351 16.39 -12.31 26.66
CA THR A 351 17.58 -13.14 26.47
C THR A 351 18.87 -12.47 27.00
N ALA A 352 18.96 -11.15 26.97
CA ALA A 352 20.12 -10.41 27.51
C ALA A 352 20.12 -10.29 29.02
N GLN A 353 18.98 -10.48 29.69
CA GLN A 353 18.85 -10.48 31.17
C GLN A 353 19.13 -11.88 31.75
N GLU A 354 19.04 -12.94 30.94
CA GLU A 354 19.31 -14.32 31.35
C GLU A 354 20.78 -14.73 31.16
N GLN A 355 21.61 -13.88 30.57
CA GLN A 355 23.07 -14.05 30.39
C GLN A 355 23.87 -13.14 31.32
#